data_78253858c7ffdeaa247e85957c1b687b
#
_entry.id   78253858c7ffdeaa247e85957c1b687b
#
_cell.length_a   1.000
_cell.length_b   1.000
_cell.length_c   1.000
_cell.angle_alpha   90.00
_cell.angle_beta   90.00
_cell.angle_gamma   90.00
#
_symmetry.space_group_name_H-M   'P 1'
#
loop_
_entity.id
_entity.type
_entity.pdbx_description
1 polymer ?
#
loop_
_entity_poly.entity_id
_entity_poly.type
_entity_poly.pdbx_seq_one_letter_code
_entity_poly.pdbx_strand_id
1 'polypeptide(L)'
;MSNYKTNTLATMFKALSNPHRLALFQRLMDCCAPGTHCGLDEATRFCVGELGNGLEIAPSTLSHHLKELHRAGLIKMERRGKFIECWLEPSVLAELSIFFKSEENG
;
A
#
# COMPACT_ATOMS: atom_id res chain seq x y z
N MET A 1 -3.18 14.73 -19.84
CA MET A 1 -3.28 13.57 -18.99
C MET A 1 -4.55 12.78 -19.29
N SER A 2 -4.45 11.49 -19.39
CA SER A 2 -5.61 10.69 -19.78
C SER A 2 -6.57 10.51 -18.61
N ASN A 3 -7.85 10.33 -18.92
CA ASN A 3 -8.87 10.08 -17.92
C ASN A 3 -8.62 8.78 -17.17
N TYR A 4 -8.02 7.81 -17.87
CA TYR A 4 -7.66 6.54 -17.28
C TYR A 4 -6.75 6.73 -16.07
N LYS A 5 -5.74 7.56 -16.25
CA LYS A 5 -4.78 7.81 -15.18
C LYS A 5 -5.43 8.56 -14.02
N THR A 6 -6.28 9.51 -14.34
CA THR A 6 -7.01 10.26 -13.31
C THR A 6 -7.90 9.33 -12.48
N ASN A 7 -8.62 8.45 -13.16
CA ASN A 7 -9.49 7.51 -12.46
C ASN A 7 -8.70 6.54 -11.60
N THR A 8 -7.55 6.09 -12.09
CA THR A 8 -6.69 5.19 -11.33
C THR A 8 -6.19 5.88 -10.07
N LEU A 9 -5.71 7.11 -10.21
CA LEU A 9 -5.23 7.87 -9.06
C LEU A 9 -6.35 8.15 -8.07
N ALA A 10 -7.53 8.47 -8.57
CA ALA A 10 -8.67 8.73 -7.70
C ALA A 10 -9.01 7.49 -6.87
N THR A 11 -8.94 6.32 -7.47
CA THR A 11 -9.20 5.07 -6.77
C THR A 11 -8.17 4.86 -5.67
N MET A 12 -6.91 5.16 -5.95
CA MET A 12 -5.84 5.04 -4.96
C MET A 12 -6.06 6.00 -3.79
N PHE A 13 -6.37 7.25 -4.10
CA PHE A 13 -6.62 8.23 -3.04
C PHE A 13 -7.83 7.87 -2.21
N LYS A 14 -8.85 7.31 -2.84
CA LYS A 14 -10.04 6.87 -2.12
C LYS A 14 -9.68 5.77 -1.13
N ALA A 15 -8.85 4.82 -1.54
CA ALA A 15 -8.41 3.76 -0.64
C ALA A 15 -7.62 4.33 0.53
N LEU A 16 -6.79 5.33 0.26
CA LEU A 16 -5.96 5.95 1.29
C LEU A 16 -6.72 6.94 2.17
N SER A 17 -7.97 7.23 1.85
CA SER A 17 -8.75 8.15 2.66
C SER A 17 -9.20 7.53 3.99
N ASN A 18 -9.03 6.22 4.14
CA ASN A 18 -9.30 5.55 5.41
C ASN A 18 -8.04 5.68 6.29
N PRO A 19 -8.16 6.21 7.51
CA PRO A 19 -6.99 6.45 8.36
C PRO A 19 -6.16 5.19 8.64
N HIS A 20 -6.84 4.07 8.83
CA HIS A 20 -6.12 2.81 9.11
C HIS A 20 -5.34 2.35 7.88
N ARG A 21 -5.94 2.47 6.71
CA ARG A 21 -5.25 2.07 5.48
C ARG A 21 -4.10 3.01 5.16
N LEU A 22 -4.29 4.29 5.40
CA LEU A 22 -3.21 5.26 5.17
C LEU A 22 -2.03 4.97 6.08
N ALA A 23 -2.30 4.73 7.36
CA ALA A 23 -1.25 4.42 8.32
C ALA A 23 -0.54 3.12 7.95
N LEU A 24 -1.31 2.11 7.54
CA LEU A 24 -0.75 0.84 7.13
C LEU A 24 0.16 1.01 5.90
N PHE A 25 -0.30 1.77 4.93
CA PHE A 25 0.49 2.02 3.72
C PHE A 25 1.81 2.73 4.06
N GLN A 26 1.75 3.71 4.96
CA GLN A 26 2.97 4.41 5.40
C GLN A 26 3.94 3.46 6.09
N ARG A 27 3.43 2.56 6.91
CA ARG A 27 4.29 1.60 7.59
C ARG A 27 4.94 0.64 6.61
N LEU A 28 4.19 0.22 5.60
CA LEU A 28 4.77 -0.64 4.57
C LEU A 28 5.88 0.09 3.82
N MET A 29 5.72 1.38 3.57
CA MET A 29 6.78 2.16 2.92
C MET A 29 8.01 2.28 3.82
N ASP A 30 7.80 2.37 5.12
CA ASP A 30 8.92 2.51 6.06
C ASP A 30 9.67 1.20 6.28
N CYS A 31 8.95 0.08 6.27
CA CYS A 31 9.53 -1.21 6.60
C CYS A 31 10.06 -1.96 5.39
N CYS A 32 9.45 -1.78 4.24
CA CYS A 32 9.74 -2.58 3.06
C CYS A 32 10.21 -1.68 1.94
N ALA A 33 11.43 -1.92 1.47
CA ALA A 33 11.93 -1.19 0.32
C ALA A 33 11.01 -1.44 -0.87
N PRO A 34 10.72 -0.42 -1.69
CA PRO A 34 9.90 -0.62 -2.86
C PRO A 34 10.45 -1.73 -3.75
N GLY A 35 9.56 -2.60 -4.20
CA GLY A 35 9.95 -3.72 -5.05
C GLY A 35 10.39 -4.95 -4.30
N THR A 36 10.60 -4.85 -3.00
CA THR A 36 10.99 -6.00 -2.20
C THR A 36 9.75 -6.79 -1.82
N HIS A 37 9.75 -8.08 -2.16
CA HIS A 37 8.65 -8.97 -1.84
C HIS A 37 8.73 -9.43 -0.41
N CYS A 38 7.64 -9.32 0.32
CA CYS A 38 7.56 -9.79 1.70
C CYS A 38 6.39 -10.76 1.81
N GLY A 39 6.56 -11.81 2.61
CA GLY A 39 5.43 -12.66 2.90
C GLY A 39 4.37 -11.84 3.63
N LEU A 40 3.10 -12.13 3.37
CA LEU A 40 2.02 -11.39 4.01
C LEU A 40 2.10 -11.48 5.53
N ASP A 41 2.43 -12.66 6.04
CA ASP A 41 2.59 -12.85 7.47
C ASP A 41 3.76 -12.04 8.02
N GLU A 42 4.86 -11.99 7.27
CA GLU A 42 6.02 -11.22 7.69
C GLU A 42 5.70 -9.73 7.66
N ALA A 43 5.06 -9.28 6.60
CA ALA A 43 4.69 -7.88 6.49
C ALA A 43 3.79 -7.49 7.65
N THR A 44 2.84 -8.34 7.99
CA THR A 44 1.95 -8.10 9.10
C THR A 44 2.72 -8.05 10.42
N ARG A 45 3.63 -9.00 10.60
CA ARG A 45 4.38 -9.10 11.84
C ARG A 45 5.38 -7.97 12.02
N PHE A 46 6.17 -7.71 11.01
CA PHE A 46 7.24 -6.70 11.13
C PHE A 46 6.74 -5.29 10.89
N CYS A 47 5.93 -5.10 9.88
CA CYS A 47 5.57 -3.75 9.49
C CYS A 47 4.36 -3.22 10.25
N VAL A 48 3.51 -4.10 10.72
CA VAL A 48 2.29 -3.69 11.38
C VAL A 48 2.28 -4.15 12.83
N GLY A 49 2.60 -5.42 13.08
CA GLY A 49 2.58 -5.94 14.43
C GLY A 49 3.54 -5.23 15.34
N GLU A 50 4.77 -5.03 14.88
CA GLU A 50 5.80 -4.44 15.70
C GLU A 50 5.75 -2.93 15.70
N LEU A 51 5.59 -2.33 14.55
CA LEU A 51 5.51 -0.88 14.45
C LEU A 51 4.11 -0.37 14.65
N GLY A 52 3.18 -1.26 14.77
CA GLY A 52 1.78 -0.93 14.84
C GLY A 52 1.27 -0.61 16.22
N ASN A 53 2.16 -0.14 17.11
CA ASN A 53 1.74 0.25 18.45
C ASN A 53 0.78 1.40 18.37
N GLY A 54 -0.04 1.63 17.72
CA GLY A 54 -1.06 2.61 17.57
C GLY A 54 -2.14 2.13 16.63
N LEU A 55 -1.85 1.02 15.97
CA LEU A 55 -2.82 0.43 15.07
C LEU A 55 -3.46 -0.77 15.75
N GLU A 56 -4.43 -0.50 16.59
CA GLU A 56 -5.13 -1.58 17.27
C GLU A 56 -6.15 -2.19 16.31
N ILE A 57 -5.64 -3.01 15.41
CA ILE A 57 -6.45 -3.61 14.37
C ILE A 57 -6.37 -5.13 14.50
N ALA A 58 -7.52 -5.79 14.49
CA ALA A 58 -7.55 -7.23 14.51
C ALA A 58 -6.90 -7.80 13.25
N PRO A 59 -6.26 -8.97 13.33
CA PRO A 59 -5.61 -9.56 12.15
C PRO A 59 -6.52 -9.72 10.94
N SER A 60 -7.77 -10.06 11.16
CA SER A 60 -8.69 -10.21 10.03
C SER A 60 -8.98 -8.88 9.36
N THR A 61 -9.12 -7.83 10.17
CA THR A 61 -9.34 -6.49 9.64
C THR A 61 -8.11 -5.99 8.91
N LEU A 62 -6.94 -6.32 9.45
CA LEU A 62 -5.68 -5.96 8.79
C LEU A 62 -5.57 -6.59 7.41
N SER A 63 -5.90 -7.88 7.32
CA SER A 63 -5.89 -8.56 6.02
C SER A 63 -6.86 -7.90 5.05
N HIS A 64 -8.02 -7.48 5.54
CA HIS A 64 -9.00 -6.79 4.72
C HIS A 64 -8.43 -5.48 4.17
N HIS A 65 -7.76 -4.71 5.03
CA HIS A 65 -7.17 -3.45 4.58
C HIS A 65 -6.06 -3.68 3.54
N LEU A 66 -5.26 -4.72 3.72
CA LEU A 66 -4.23 -5.05 2.74
C LEU A 66 -4.85 -5.40 1.40
N LYS A 67 -5.95 -6.15 1.41
CA LYS A 67 -6.65 -6.50 0.18
C LYS A 67 -7.23 -5.27 -0.50
N GLU A 68 -7.72 -4.32 0.27
CA GLU A 68 -8.27 -3.09 -0.31
C GLU A 68 -7.16 -2.24 -0.93
N LEU A 69 -5.99 -2.19 -0.32
CA LEU A 69 -4.85 -1.52 -0.91
C LEU A 69 -4.44 -2.20 -2.22
N HIS A 70 -4.48 -3.52 -2.22
CA HIS A 70 -4.16 -4.28 -3.42
C HIS A 70 -5.18 -4.02 -4.52
N ARG A 71 -6.45 -4.03 -4.16
CA ARG A 71 -7.52 -3.80 -5.13
C ARG A 71 -7.41 -2.43 -5.78
N ALA A 72 -6.95 -1.44 -5.02
CA ALA A 72 -6.77 -0.09 -5.52
C ALA A 72 -5.49 0.07 -6.34
N GLY A 73 -4.63 -0.95 -6.37
CA GLY A 73 -3.39 -0.90 -7.14
C GLY A 73 -2.22 -0.30 -6.39
N LEU A 74 -2.38 -0.02 -5.09
CA LEU A 74 -1.31 0.59 -4.31
C LEU A 74 -0.23 -0.40 -3.91
N ILE A 75 -0.59 -1.66 -3.74
CA ILE A 75 0.39 -2.72 -3.48
C ILE A 75 0.08 -3.87 -4.41
N LYS A 76 1.06 -4.74 -4.57
CA LYS A 76 0.91 -5.97 -5.33
C LYS A 76 0.87 -7.14 -4.38
N MET A 77 0.12 -8.17 -4.75
CA MET A 77 0.05 -9.40 -3.98
C MET A 77 0.08 -10.56 -4.94
N GLU A 78 0.78 -11.61 -4.57
CA GLU A 78 0.88 -12.79 -5.41
C GLU A 78 0.97 -14.03 -4.54
N ARG A 79 0.26 -15.07 -4.94
CA ARG A 79 0.32 -16.33 -4.22
C ARG A 79 1.50 -17.14 -4.70
N ARG A 80 2.28 -17.65 -3.76
CA ARG A 80 3.38 -18.56 -4.04
C ARG A 80 3.20 -19.80 -3.18
N GLY A 81 2.62 -20.84 -3.78
CA GLY A 81 2.33 -22.04 -3.06
C GLY A 81 1.33 -21.79 -1.95
N LYS A 82 1.75 -22.03 -0.71
CA LYS A 82 0.91 -21.81 0.46
C LYS A 82 0.95 -20.38 0.96
N PHE A 83 1.87 -19.59 0.44
CA PHE A 83 2.12 -18.26 0.97
C PHE A 83 1.63 -17.19 0.02
N ILE A 84 1.35 -16.04 0.58
CA ILE A 84 1.00 -14.86 -0.20
C ILE A 84 2.10 -13.83 0.07
N GLU A 85 2.66 -13.31 -1.02
CA GLU A 85 3.67 -12.26 -0.94
C GLU A 85 3.05 -10.94 -1.32
N CYS A 86 3.54 -9.86 -0.75
CA CYS A 86 3.10 -8.53 -1.12
C CYS A 86 4.31 -7.62 -1.26
N TRP A 87 4.15 -6.55 -2.04
CA TRP A 87 5.23 -5.59 -2.22
C TRP A 87 4.67 -4.27 -2.71
N LEU A 88 5.44 -3.22 -2.48
CA LEU A 88 5.13 -1.90 -3.00
C LEU A 88 5.71 -1.80 -4.40
N GLU A 89 4.88 -1.39 -5.34
CA GLU A 89 5.32 -1.29 -6.73
C GLU A 89 6.00 0.05 -6.94
N PRO A 90 7.30 0.07 -7.31
CA PRO A 90 8.01 1.34 -7.48
C PRO A 90 7.36 2.27 -8.49
N SER A 91 6.77 1.73 -9.55
CA SER A 91 6.13 2.58 -10.55
C SER A 91 4.93 3.32 -10.00
N VAL A 92 4.20 2.70 -9.06
CA VAL A 92 3.05 3.33 -8.43
C VAL A 92 3.51 4.47 -7.54
N LEU A 93 4.55 4.23 -6.75
CA LEU A 93 5.09 5.27 -5.88
C LEU A 93 5.62 6.44 -6.70
N ALA A 94 6.26 6.14 -7.83
CA ALA A 94 6.76 7.19 -8.71
C ALA A 94 5.60 8.01 -9.29
N GLU A 95 4.52 7.36 -9.67
CA GLU A 95 3.35 8.06 -10.19
C GLU A 95 2.74 9.00 -9.17
N LEU A 96 2.62 8.54 -7.94
CA LEU A 96 2.09 9.38 -6.87
C LEU A 96 3.00 10.56 -6.62
N SER A 97 4.31 10.31 -6.61
CA SER A 97 5.29 11.36 -6.42
C SER A 97 5.21 12.41 -7.51
N ILE A 98 5.12 11.96 -8.75
CA ILE A 98 5.02 12.87 -9.89
C ILE A 98 3.75 13.70 -9.81
N PHE A 99 2.66 13.11 -9.40
CA PHE A 99 1.40 13.81 -9.26
C PHE A 99 1.55 15.03 -8.34
N PHE A 100 2.18 14.82 -7.20
CA PHE A 100 2.34 15.90 -6.23
C PHE A 100 3.42 16.90 -6.67
N LYS A 101 4.42 16.45 -7.38
CA LYS A 101 5.49 17.33 -7.83
C LYS A 101 5.08 18.23 -9.00
N SER A 102 4.10 17.83 -9.75
CA SER A 102 3.69 18.61 -10.91
C SER A 102 3.24 20.01 -10.53
N GLU A 103 2.83 20.19 -9.30
CA GLU A 103 2.43 21.49 -8.79
C GLU A 103 3.59 22.48 -8.70
N GLU A 104 4.79 21.97 -8.46
CA GLU A 104 5.97 22.81 -8.31
C GLU A 104 6.42 23.46 -9.61
N ASN A 105 6.04 22.90 -10.73
CA ASN A 105 6.46 23.38 -12.03
C ASN A 105 5.41 24.27 -12.71
N GLY A 106 4.32 24.41 -12.04
CA GLY A 106 3.20 25.20 -12.58
C GLY A 106 3.35 26.69 -12.47
#